data_19fac4259e289784a675a9e6bbbb5c0c
#
_entry.id   19fac4259e289784a675a9e6bbbb5c0c
#
_cell.length_a   1.000
_cell.length_b   1.000
_cell.length_c   1.000
_cell.angle_alpha   90.00
_cell.angle_beta   90.00
_cell.angle_gamma   90.00
#
_symmetry.space_group_name_H-M   'P 1'
#
loop_
_entity.id
_entity.type
_entity.pdbx_description
1 polymer ?
#
loop_
_entity_poly.entity_id
_entity_poly.type
_entity_poly.pdbx_seq_one_letter_code
_entity_poly.pdbx_strand_id
1 'polypeptide(L)'
;MKVSFVNITANPEQTMAYIARVSNPNNQDNENYAGLLRYCIKHNHWSVFEQSSMTLQIETTRAIAAQILRHRSFTFQEFSQRYAQSNELGKIELPDLRKQDLKNRQNSTDDLDPFVRQKLEAQMITLFSSCLLYTSPSPRD
;
A
#
# COMPACT_ATOMS: atom_id res chain seq x y z
N MET A 1 -10.04 0.50 3.73
CA MET A 1 -8.96 0.24 2.74
C MET A 1 -9.48 -0.71 1.68
N LYS A 2 -9.26 -0.38 0.40
CA LYS A 2 -9.61 -1.23 -0.74
C LYS A 2 -8.38 -1.42 -1.60
N VAL A 3 -8.15 -2.65 -2.07
CA VAL A 3 -7.05 -2.99 -2.98
C VAL A 3 -7.65 -3.57 -4.24
N SER A 4 -7.23 -3.04 -5.38
CA SER A 4 -7.68 -3.48 -6.70
C SER A 4 -6.48 -3.82 -7.57
N PHE A 5 -6.60 -4.88 -8.34
CA PHE A 5 -5.61 -5.28 -9.31
C PHE A 5 -5.67 -4.37 -10.55
N VAL A 6 -4.53 -3.91 -11.02
CA VAL A 6 -4.41 -3.09 -12.24
C VAL A 6 -3.74 -3.86 -13.36
N ASN A 7 -2.54 -4.38 -13.11
CA ASN A 7 -1.75 -5.07 -14.13
C ASN A 7 -0.73 -6.02 -13.49
N ILE A 8 -0.30 -7.02 -14.25
CA ILE A 8 0.81 -7.91 -13.92
C ILE A 8 1.54 -8.30 -15.22
N THR A 9 2.83 -8.58 -15.12
CA THR A 9 3.59 -9.20 -16.21
C THR A 9 2.85 -10.43 -16.76
N ALA A 10 2.74 -10.55 -18.07
CA ALA A 10 2.07 -11.68 -18.70
C ALA A 10 2.73 -13.02 -18.29
N ASN A 11 1.91 -14.00 -17.89
CA ASN A 11 2.38 -15.32 -17.44
C ASN A 11 3.57 -15.25 -16.47
N PRO A 12 3.45 -14.54 -15.32
CA PRO A 12 4.59 -14.12 -14.52
C PRO A 12 5.41 -15.29 -14.00
N GLU A 13 4.76 -16.37 -13.55
CA GLU A 13 5.43 -17.55 -13.02
C GLU A 13 6.22 -18.31 -14.11
N GLN A 14 5.64 -18.45 -15.29
CA GLN A 14 6.30 -19.08 -16.43
C GLN A 14 7.47 -18.22 -16.90
N THR A 15 7.30 -16.91 -16.98
CA THR A 15 8.35 -15.94 -17.36
C THR A 15 9.53 -16.00 -16.37
N MET A 16 9.27 -15.98 -15.07
CA MET A 16 10.31 -16.11 -14.05
C MET A 16 11.07 -17.43 -14.17
N ALA A 17 10.36 -18.54 -14.39
CA ALA A 17 10.99 -19.84 -14.53
C ALA A 17 11.80 -19.97 -15.83
N TYR A 18 11.32 -19.41 -16.94
CA TYR A 18 12.04 -19.32 -18.20
C TYR A 18 13.37 -18.60 -18.02
N ILE A 19 13.34 -17.44 -17.35
CA ILE A 19 14.54 -16.65 -17.08
C ILE A 19 15.48 -17.36 -16.11
N ALA A 20 14.95 -18.01 -15.07
CA ALA A 20 15.76 -18.79 -14.13
C ALA A 20 16.53 -19.94 -14.81
N ARG A 21 16.04 -20.43 -15.94
CA ARG A 21 16.65 -21.51 -16.71
C ARG A 21 17.57 -21.05 -17.84
N VAL A 22 17.91 -19.78 -17.91
CA VAL A 22 18.78 -19.22 -18.97
C VAL A 22 20.10 -19.99 -19.14
N SER A 23 20.62 -20.58 -18.07
CA SER A 23 21.84 -21.40 -18.10
C SER A 23 21.57 -22.89 -18.41
N ASN A 24 20.34 -23.27 -18.69
CA ASN A 24 19.93 -24.62 -19.09
C ASN A 24 18.96 -24.58 -20.30
N PRO A 25 19.45 -24.22 -21.51
CA PRO A 25 18.62 -23.99 -22.68
C PRO A 25 17.71 -25.16 -23.05
N ASN A 26 18.17 -26.40 -22.87
CA ASN A 26 17.39 -27.59 -23.18
C ASN A 26 16.17 -27.80 -22.31
N ASN A 27 16.07 -27.09 -21.18
CA ASN A 27 14.96 -27.17 -20.22
C ASN A 27 14.27 -25.80 -20.03
N GLN A 28 14.62 -24.82 -20.83
CA GLN A 28 14.16 -23.43 -20.63
C GLN A 28 12.65 -23.31 -20.84
N ASP A 29 12.10 -23.99 -21.84
CA ASP A 29 10.68 -23.97 -22.19
C ASP A 29 9.82 -24.98 -21.41
N ASN A 30 10.38 -25.59 -20.36
CA ASN A 30 9.64 -26.58 -19.56
C ASN A 30 8.46 -25.90 -18.81
N GLU A 31 7.26 -26.37 -19.07
CA GLU A 31 6.02 -25.85 -18.47
C GLU A 31 5.90 -26.16 -16.97
N ASN A 32 6.67 -27.10 -16.43
CA ASN A 32 6.67 -27.40 -15.01
C ASN A 32 7.57 -26.42 -14.24
N TYR A 33 7.05 -25.24 -13.95
CA TYR A 33 7.79 -24.16 -13.29
C TYR A 33 7.61 -24.11 -11.77
N ALA A 34 6.50 -24.62 -11.23
CA ALA A 34 6.17 -24.46 -9.80
C ALA A 34 7.24 -25.04 -8.86
N GLY A 35 7.81 -26.20 -9.22
CA GLY A 35 8.89 -26.83 -8.44
C GLY A 35 10.16 -25.98 -8.42
N LEU A 36 10.53 -25.38 -9.54
CA LEU A 36 11.69 -24.50 -9.65
C LEU A 36 11.50 -23.22 -8.81
N LEU A 37 10.35 -22.58 -8.90
CA LEU A 37 10.08 -21.34 -8.15
C LEU A 37 10.09 -21.62 -6.64
N ARG A 38 9.51 -22.73 -6.18
CA ARG A 38 9.59 -23.14 -4.77
C ARG A 38 11.04 -23.41 -4.33
N TYR A 39 11.85 -24.02 -5.19
CA TYR A 39 13.26 -24.20 -4.93
C TYR A 39 14.00 -22.86 -4.79
N CYS A 40 13.74 -21.90 -5.69
CA CYS A 40 14.31 -20.56 -5.61
C CYS A 40 13.95 -19.84 -4.29
N ILE A 41 12.69 -19.91 -3.87
CA ILE A 41 12.24 -19.35 -2.57
C ILE A 41 12.98 -20.01 -1.41
N LYS A 42 13.03 -21.35 -1.40
CA LYS A 42 13.67 -22.13 -0.32
C LYS A 42 15.16 -21.80 -0.17
N HIS A 43 15.84 -21.49 -1.27
CA HIS A 43 17.27 -21.19 -1.30
C HIS A 43 17.61 -19.71 -1.38
N ASN A 44 16.62 -18.82 -1.17
CA ASN A 44 16.78 -17.36 -1.18
C ASN A 44 17.32 -16.79 -2.51
N HIS A 45 16.96 -17.42 -3.64
CA HIS A 45 17.30 -16.92 -4.98
C HIS A 45 16.25 -15.90 -5.44
N TRP A 46 16.32 -14.69 -4.90
CA TRP A 46 15.28 -13.66 -5.07
C TRP A 46 15.31 -12.95 -6.41
N SER A 47 16.47 -12.84 -7.07
CA SER A 47 16.64 -12.11 -8.33
C SER A 47 15.72 -12.60 -9.46
N VAL A 48 15.31 -13.87 -9.44
CA VAL A 48 14.36 -14.45 -10.38
C VAL A 48 13.00 -13.77 -10.29
N PHE A 49 12.58 -13.41 -9.07
CA PHE A 49 11.27 -12.79 -8.81
C PHE A 49 11.23 -11.30 -9.16
N GLU A 50 12.39 -10.66 -9.34
CA GLU A 50 12.49 -9.27 -9.79
C GLU A 50 12.20 -9.11 -11.29
N GLN A 51 12.09 -10.22 -12.03
CA GLN A 51 11.80 -10.23 -13.46
C GLN A 51 10.30 -10.07 -13.78
N SER A 52 9.46 -10.00 -12.77
CA SER A 52 8.03 -9.76 -12.93
C SER A 52 7.55 -8.68 -11.99
N SER A 53 6.60 -7.90 -12.46
CA SER A 53 6.01 -6.79 -11.70
C SER A 53 4.50 -6.89 -11.65
N MET A 54 3.91 -6.38 -10.58
CA MET A 54 2.47 -6.26 -10.39
C MET A 54 2.13 -4.84 -9.95
N THR A 55 1.10 -4.26 -10.56
CA THR A 55 0.57 -2.96 -10.19
C THR A 55 -0.76 -3.11 -9.46
N LEU A 56 -0.85 -2.50 -8.30
CA LEU A 56 -2.07 -2.47 -7.47
C LEU A 56 -2.51 -1.03 -7.25
N GLN A 57 -3.80 -0.80 -7.31
CA GLN A 57 -4.43 0.43 -6.82
C GLN A 57 -4.86 0.21 -5.38
N ILE A 58 -4.46 1.11 -4.49
CA ILE A 58 -4.77 1.06 -3.07
C ILE A 58 -5.52 2.34 -2.68
N GLU A 59 -6.79 2.18 -2.30
CA GLU A 59 -7.60 3.26 -1.73
C GLU A 59 -7.52 3.15 -0.21
N THR A 60 -6.94 4.16 0.42
CA THR A 60 -6.70 4.14 1.87
C THR A 60 -6.62 5.57 2.43
N THR A 61 -6.53 5.68 3.75
CA THR A 61 -6.34 6.97 4.42
C THR A 61 -4.91 7.50 4.22
N ARG A 62 -4.74 8.82 4.30
CA ARG A 62 -3.42 9.47 4.21
C ARG A 62 -2.43 8.93 5.23
N ALA A 63 -2.89 8.62 6.44
CA ALA A 63 -2.05 8.06 7.51
C ALA A 63 -1.48 6.68 7.13
N ILE A 64 -2.30 5.81 6.54
CA ILE A 64 -1.86 4.48 6.08
C ILE A 64 -0.98 4.62 4.84
N ALA A 65 -1.37 5.46 3.87
CA ALA A 65 -0.58 5.73 2.69
C ALA A 65 0.86 6.16 3.04
N ALA A 66 1.02 7.07 4.00
CA ALA A 66 2.34 7.52 4.47
C ALA A 66 3.20 6.37 5.02
N GLN A 67 2.62 5.31 5.58
CA GLN A 67 3.35 4.12 6.01
C GLN A 67 3.72 3.21 4.82
N ILE A 68 2.82 3.03 3.87
CA ILE A 68 3.06 2.23 2.66
C ILE A 68 4.20 2.85 1.83
N LEU A 69 4.19 4.17 1.66
CA LEU A 69 5.20 4.92 0.88
C LEU A 69 6.63 4.82 1.46
N ARG A 70 6.79 4.37 2.70
CA ARG A 70 8.12 4.12 3.29
C ARG A 70 8.79 2.85 2.77
N HIS A 71 8.07 2.00 2.06
CA HIS A 71 8.60 0.73 1.55
C HIS A 71 9.49 0.97 0.32
N ARG A 72 10.79 0.82 0.48
CA ARG A 72 11.78 1.22 -0.53
C ARG A 72 11.87 0.30 -1.76
N SER A 73 11.33 -0.92 -1.67
CA SER A 73 11.37 -1.88 -2.77
C SER A 73 10.22 -1.71 -3.76
N PHE A 74 9.30 -0.78 -3.50
CA PHE A 74 8.18 -0.48 -4.38
C PHE A 74 8.32 0.92 -4.98
N THR A 75 7.72 1.09 -6.15
CA THR A 75 7.51 2.40 -6.75
C THR A 75 6.06 2.81 -6.58
N PHE A 76 5.82 4.09 -6.36
CA PHE A 76 4.51 4.61 -6.03
C PHE A 76 4.14 5.80 -6.92
N GLN A 77 2.85 5.88 -7.26
CA GLN A 77 2.20 7.07 -7.75
C GLN A 77 1.06 7.40 -6.79
N GLU A 78 1.19 8.49 -6.07
CA GLU A 78 0.19 8.94 -5.12
C GLU A 78 -0.75 9.96 -5.74
N PHE A 79 -2.03 9.92 -5.35
CA PHE A 79 -3.00 10.95 -5.69
C PHE A 79 -2.55 12.33 -5.18
N SER A 80 -2.42 13.29 -6.09
CA SER A 80 -1.94 14.62 -5.76
C SER A 80 -3.09 15.61 -5.58
N GLN A 81 -3.20 16.19 -4.39
CA GLN A 81 -4.13 17.28 -4.09
C GLN A 81 -3.79 18.60 -4.80
N ARG A 82 -2.63 18.69 -5.45
CA ARG A 82 -2.26 19.87 -6.26
C ARG A 82 -2.99 19.92 -7.59
N TYR A 83 -3.39 18.75 -8.13
CA TYR A 83 -4.03 18.62 -9.44
C TYR A 83 -5.51 18.25 -9.35
N ALA A 84 -5.95 17.70 -8.25
CA ALA A 84 -7.33 17.29 -8.05
C ALA A 84 -8.04 18.19 -7.06
N GLN A 85 -9.32 18.41 -7.30
CA GLN A 85 -10.14 19.20 -6.38
C GLN A 85 -10.36 18.44 -5.06
N SER A 86 -10.41 19.16 -3.96
CA SER A 86 -10.57 18.58 -2.62
C SER A 86 -11.88 17.79 -2.44
N ASN A 87 -12.93 18.11 -3.20
CA ASN A 87 -14.20 17.38 -3.21
C ASN A 87 -14.09 15.96 -3.83
N GLU A 88 -13.05 15.71 -4.63
CA GLU A 88 -12.77 14.38 -5.22
C GLU A 88 -12.15 13.40 -4.22
N LEU A 89 -11.68 13.89 -3.07
CA LEU A 89 -11.07 13.06 -2.02
C LEU A 89 -12.07 12.17 -1.28
N GLY A 90 -13.36 12.32 -1.55
CA GLY A 90 -14.41 11.53 -0.89
C GLY A 90 -14.70 12.02 0.54
N LYS A 91 -15.33 11.13 1.32
CA LYS A 91 -15.71 11.43 2.70
C LYS A 91 -14.53 11.27 3.65
N ILE A 92 -14.55 12.04 4.75
CA ILE A 92 -13.60 11.86 5.85
C ILE A 92 -13.76 10.46 6.43
N GLU A 93 -12.70 9.68 6.40
CA GLU A 93 -12.60 8.44 7.16
C GLU A 93 -11.92 8.73 8.49
N LEU A 94 -12.69 8.68 9.57
CA LEU A 94 -12.13 8.81 10.92
C LEU A 94 -11.33 7.55 11.27
N PRO A 95 -10.16 7.68 11.91
CA PRO A 95 -9.40 6.54 12.39
C PRO A 95 -10.16 5.86 13.54
N ASP A 96 -9.96 4.55 13.71
CA ASP A 96 -10.40 3.84 14.90
C ASP A 96 -9.59 4.31 16.11
N LEU A 97 -10.20 5.19 16.91
CA LEU A 97 -9.56 5.79 18.06
C LEU A 97 -9.51 4.78 19.22
N ARG A 98 -8.30 4.44 19.60
CA ARG A 98 -8.03 3.48 20.69
C ARG A 98 -7.16 4.13 21.76
N LYS A 99 -7.25 3.63 22.98
CA LYS A 99 -6.40 4.06 24.09
C LYS A 99 -5.05 3.38 24.02
N GLN A 100 -3.98 4.12 24.26
CA GLN A 100 -2.64 3.54 24.32
C GLN A 100 -2.50 2.62 25.55
N ASP A 101 -1.91 1.45 25.34
CA ASP A 101 -1.55 0.53 26.42
C ASP A 101 -0.47 1.16 27.31
N LEU A 102 -0.68 1.08 28.63
CA LEU A 102 0.24 1.69 29.61
C LEU A 102 1.57 0.92 29.74
N LYS A 103 1.59 -0.36 29.43
CA LYS A 103 2.77 -1.24 29.57
C LYS A 103 3.52 -1.38 28.24
N ASN A 104 2.80 -1.55 27.16
CA ASN A 104 3.39 -1.70 25.83
C ASN A 104 2.96 -0.54 24.93
N ARG A 105 3.85 0.43 24.71
CA ARG A 105 3.58 1.61 23.89
C ARG A 105 3.27 1.31 22.41
N GLN A 106 3.55 0.11 21.94
CA GLN A 106 3.23 -0.31 20.58
C GLN A 106 1.83 -0.95 20.48
N ASN A 107 1.20 -1.20 21.62
CA ASN A 107 -0.12 -1.77 21.70
C ASN A 107 -1.19 -0.73 22.02
N SER A 108 -2.44 -1.06 21.74
CA SER A 108 -3.61 -0.24 22.07
C SER A 108 -4.74 -1.12 22.57
N THR A 109 -5.57 -0.57 23.44
CA THR A 109 -6.75 -1.20 24.01
C THR A 109 -8.01 -0.52 23.51
N ASP A 110 -9.10 -1.26 23.34
CA ASP A 110 -10.37 -0.72 22.83
C ASP A 110 -11.32 -0.34 24.00
N ASP A 111 -10.74 0.29 25.02
CA ASP A 111 -11.43 0.77 26.21
C ASP A 111 -11.43 2.30 26.33
N LEU A 112 -11.35 3.01 25.18
CA LEU A 112 -11.45 4.46 25.16
C LEU A 112 -12.86 4.88 25.57
N ASP A 113 -12.95 5.79 26.57
CA ASP A 113 -14.21 6.34 27.03
C ASP A 113 -15.04 6.90 25.84
N PRO A 114 -16.34 6.51 25.74
CA PRO A 114 -17.18 6.93 24.60
C PRO A 114 -17.33 8.44 24.45
N PHE A 115 -17.38 9.18 25.56
CA PHE A 115 -17.50 10.64 25.52
C PHE A 115 -16.21 11.29 25.01
N VAL A 116 -15.05 10.76 25.43
CA VAL A 116 -13.75 11.20 24.94
C VAL A 116 -13.62 10.88 23.46
N ARG A 117 -14.02 9.68 23.01
CA ARG A 117 -14.04 9.28 21.59
C ARG A 117 -14.86 10.28 20.76
N GLN A 118 -16.11 10.52 21.13
CA GLN A 118 -17.00 11.44 20.43
C GLN A 118 -16.44 12.86 20.32
N LYS A 119 -15.85 13.36 21.42
CA LYS A 119 -15.22 14.68 21.42
C LYS A 119 -14.04 14.78 20.45
N LEU A 120 -13.18 13.78 20.43
CA LEU A 120 -12.03 13.73 19.53
C LEU A 120 -12.47 13.61 18.06
N GLU A 121 -13.44 12.78 17.76
CA GLU A 121 -14.01 12.63 16.41
C GLU A 121 -14.60 13.95 15.91
N ALA A 122 -15.37 14.68 16.74
CA ALA A 122 -15.91 15.98 16.39
C ALA A 122 -14.81 17.02 16.11
N GLN A 123 -13.74 17.03 16.90
CA GLN A 123 -12.60 17.89 16.68
C GLN A 123 -11.87 17.57 15.36
N MET A 124 -11.68 16.28 15.05
CA MET A 124 -11.05 15.83 13.81
C MET A 124 -11.87 16.25 12.59
N ILE A 125 -13.20 16.09 12.64
CA ILE A 125 -14.09 16.53 11.55
C ILE A 125 -13.97 18.04 11.33
N THR A 126 -13.97 18.84 12.41
CA THR A 126 -13.85 20.30 12.33
C THR A 126 -12.51 20.71 11.71
N LEU A 127 -11.41 20.11 12.17
CA LEU A 127 -10.07 20.41 11.67
C LEU A 127 -9.93 20.03 10.19
N PHE A 128 -10.45 18.87 9.81
CA PHE A 128 -10.42 18.42 8.42
C PHE A 128 -11.21 19.35 7.50
N SER A 129 -12.42 19.74 7.92
CA SER A 129 -13.27 20.67 7.16
C SER A 129 -12.58 22.05 6.99
N SER A 130 -11.92 22.52 8.03
CA SER A 130 -11.14 23.77 7.97
C SER A 130 -9.94 23.62 7.03
N CYS A 131 -9.26 22.48 7.04
CA CYS A 131 -8.15 22.21 6.14
C CYS A 131 -8.59 22.22 4.67
N LEU A 132 -9.73 21.64 4.33
CA LEU A 132 -10.28 21.66 2.98
C LEU A 132 -10.60 23.05 2.46
N LEU A 133 -11.03 23.98 3.33
CA LEU A 133 -11.29 25.37 2.97
C LEU A 133 -10.00 26.13 2.62
N TYR A 134 -8.86 25.71 3.16
CA TYR A 134 -7.56 26.38 2.98
C TYR A 134 -6.62 25.68 1.99
N THR A 135 -7.01 24.57 1.37
CA THR A 135 -6.26 23.99 0.26
C THR A 135 -6.45 24.83 -0.98
N SER A 136 -5.81 26.00 -1.00
CA SER A 136 -5.67 26.80 -2.21
C SER A 136 -4.63 26.16 -3.13
N PRO A 137 -4.70 26.43 -4.45
CA PRO A 137 -3.64 26.06 -5.38
C PRO A 137 -2.28 26.53 -4.86
N SER A 138 -1.25 25.73 -5.09
CA SER A 138 0.11 26.10 -4.71
C SER A 138 0.48 27.46 -5.30
N PRO A 139 1.12 28.37 -4.54
CA PRO A 139 1.57 29.65 -5.08
C PRO A 139 2.64 29.53 -6.18
N ARG A 140 2.92 28.34 -6.64
CA ARG A 140 3.86 28.06 -7.73
C ARG A 140 3.18 27.75 -9.08
N ASP A 141 1.86 27.76 -9.14
CA ASP A 141 1.09 27.54 -10.38
C ASP A 141 0.74 28.86 -11.05
#